data_d95243b808ae86517103b85f5c400565
#
_entry.id   d95243b808ae86517103b85f5c400565
#
_cell.length_a   1.000
_cell.length_b   1.000
_cell.length_c   1.000
_cell.angle_alpha   90.00
_cell.angle_beta   90.00
_cell.angle_gamma   90.00
#
_symmetry.space_group_name_H-M   'P 1'
#
loop_
_entity.id
_entity.type
_entity.pdbx_description
1 polymer ?
#
loop_
_entity_poly.entity_id
_entity_poly.type
_entity_poly.pdbx_seq_one_letter_code
_entity_poly.pdbx_strand_id
1 'polypeptide(L)'
;MGFKLFGMVNNSSSLTLDGIHYERDELIAFCKSQVVRVGLPEWANSLYRFILEWLSEAEFVVVQTSGSTGIPKVIHQPRERMINSAMMTADYFGLDRGTNALLCLPVSYIAGKMMVVRTFVTGMNLITVEPSSNPLKEVRDKIHFVAITPYQLAHSIDWLGEKQINSVIVGGGEISYSLEMDCQKLSSNIFATYGMTETSSHIAIRAVNGEHRSAFYEVLQGVTVSVDERSCLVIKAPKLTSDLLITNDVVAISDSSHFEWIGRLDSVINSGGVKIFPEQVEKKIFPLISGRFFIAGLPDKLLGEKVALFVEGDPLSQIQLDNLEVAMATLLTKFEYPRKVVSVFAFDLSQTGKIQKKKIVARFR
;
A
#
# COMPACT_ATOMS: atom_id res chain seq x y z
N MET A 1 -29.57 10.99 6.05
CA MET A 1 -30.11 10.36 7.27
C MET A 1 -28.97 10.22 8.29
N GLY A 2 -29.10 10.91 9.46
CA GLY A 2 -28.41 10.67 10.71
C GLY A 2 -26.95 11.05 10.85
N PHE A 3 -26.66 12.33 11.09
CA PHE A 3 -25.41 12.76 11.76
C PHE A 3 -25.36 12.07 13.15
N LYS A 4 -24.54 11.04 13.29
CA LYS A 4 -24.13 10.58 14.63
C LYS A 4 -23.11 11.58 15.17
N LEU A 5 -23.51 12.25 16.26
CA LEU A 5 -22.71 13.18 17.04
C LEU A 5 -21.29 12.64 17.24
N PHE A 6 -20.32 13.48 16.90
CA PHE A 6 -18.95 13.41 17.39
C PHE A 6 -18.97 13.61 18.92
N GLY A 7 -19.23 12.53 19.66
CA GLY A 7 -19.01 12.49 21.09
C GLY A 7 -17.53 12.27 21.35
N MET A 8 -16.96 13.19 22.11
CA MET A 8 -15.65 13.19 22.76
C MET A 8 -14.69 12.09 22.30
N VAL A 9 -13.58 12.47 21.70
CA VAL A 9 -12.43 11.60 21.48
C VAL A 9 -12.10 10.97 22.85
N ASN A 10 -12.65 9.80 23.12
CA ASN A 10 -12.12 8.97 24.16
C ASN A 10 -10.71 8.63 23.70
N ASN A 11 -9.74 9.31 24.28
CA ASN A 11 -8.36 8.86 24.29
C ASN A 11 -8.38 7.54 25.07
N SER A 12 -8.95 6.48 24.45
CA SER A 12 -9.09 5.18 25.07
C SER A 12 -7.68 4.72 25.39
N SER A 13 -7.34 4.77 26.65
CA SER A 13 -6.09 4.25 27.18
C SER A 13 -6.17 2.73 27.39
N SER A 14 -7.31 2.11 27.04
CA SER A 14 -7.55 0.66 27.07
C SER A 14 -7.36 0.03 25.70
N LEU A 15 -7.03 -1.23 25.64
CA LEU A 15 -6.83 -2.02 24.43
C LEU A 15 -7.37 -3.45 24.63
N THR A 16 -8.07 -3.97 23.64
CA THR A 16 -8.32 -5.41 23.56
C THR A 16 -7.27 -6.04 22.67
N LEU A 17 -6.45 -6.91 23.23
CA LEU A 17 -5.32 -7.57 22.58
C LEU A 17 -5.49 -9.08 22.67
N ASP A 18 -5.57 -9.76 21.51
CA ASP A 18 -5.77 -11.21 21.41
C ASP A 18 -6.95 -11.72 22.26
N GLY A 19 -8.06 -10.95 22.25
CA GLY A 19 -9.29 -11.26 22.97
C GLY A 19 -9.30 -10.86 24.45
N ILE A 20 -8.20 -10.37 25.00
CA ILE A 20 -8.10 -9.92 26.40
C ILE A 20 -8.18 -8.40 26.45
N HIS A 21 -9.15 -7.90 27.20
CA HIS A 21 -9.28 -6.46 27.44
C HIS A 21 -8.37 -6.02 28.59
N TYR A 22 -7.60 -4.97 28.36
CA TYR A 22 -6.71 -4.35 29.34
C TYR A 22 -7.07 -2.88 29.52
N GLU A 23 -7.27 -2.48 30.75
CA GLU A 23 -7.25 -1.07 31.10
C GLU A 23 -5.80 -0.53 31.08
N ARG A 24 -5.65 0.80 31.07
CA ARG A 24 -4.35 1.47 30.87
C ARG A 24 -3.21 0.91 31.72
N ASP A 25 -3.42 0.83 33.05
CA ASP A 25 -2.36 0.44 33.95
C ASP A 25 -2.04 -1.06 33.87
N GLU A 26 -3.05 -1.88 33.63
CA GLU A 26 -2.90 -3.32 33.35
C GLU A 26 -2.12 -3.55 32.05
N LEU A 27 -2.44 -2.79 31.00
CA LEU A 27 -1.76 -2.87 29.72
C LEU A 27 -0.29 -2.46 29.83
N ILE A 28 -0.01 -1.39 30.57
CA ILE A 28 1.37 -0.94 30.84
C ILE A 28 2.14 -2.02 31.60
N ALA A 29 1.55 -2.58 32.66
CA ALA A 29 2.18 -3.66 33.46
C ALA A 29 2.43 -4.90 32.60
N PHE A 30 1.43 -5.32 31.82
CA PHE A 30 1.56 -6.43 30.89
C PHE A 30 2.68 -6.19 29.88
N CYS A 31 2.68 -5.09 29.15
CA CYS A 31 3.70 -4.78 28.14
C CYS A 31 5.12 -4.72 28.75
N LYS A 32 5.26 -4.11 29.93
CA LYS A 32 6.56 -4.09 30.65
C LYS A 32 7.05 -5.49 30.99
N SER A 33 6.16 -6.38 31.42
CA SER A 33 6.51 -7.78 31.73
C SER A 33 6.95 -8.54 30.49
N GLN A 34 6.31 -8.27 29.34
CA GLN A 34 6.67 -8.93 28.07
C GLN A 34 8.01 -8.45 27.51
N VAL A 35 8.28 -7.15 27.54
CA VAL A 35 9.53 -6.58 26.96
C VAL A 35 10.79 -7.12 27.63
N VAL A 36 10.74 -7.54 28.89
CA VAL A 36 11.89 -8.13 29.61
C VAL A 36 11.95 -9.66 29.49
N ARG A 37 11.01 -10.29 28.82
CA ARG A 37 10.91 -11.74 28.68
C ARG A 37 12.03 -12.25 27.75
N VAL A 38 12.85 -13.18 28.24
CA VAL A 38 13.89 -13.82 27.45
C VAL A 38 13.23 -14.68 26.35
N GLY A 39 13.74 -14.57 25.11
CA GLY A 39 13.24 -15.34 23.96
C GLY A 39 11.96 -14.78 23.33
N LEU A 40 11.52 -13.58 23.69
CA LEU A 40 10.43 -12.92 23.00
C LEU A 40 10.84 -12.59 21.54
N PRO A 41 10.05 -12.97 20.51
CA PRO A 41 10.35 -12.59 19.14
C PRO A 41 10.43 -11.06 18.96
N GLU A 42 11.33 -10.61 18.09
CA GLU A 42 11.58 -9.16 17.89
C GLU A 42 10.34 -8.39 17.44
N TRP A 43 9.50 -9.00 16.61
CA TRP A 43 8.25 -8.37 16.18
C TRP A 43 7.28 -8.10 17.35
N ALA A 44 7.18 -9.05 18.29
CA ALA A 44 6.35 -8.91 19.48
C ALA A 44 6.95 -7.90 20.47
N ASN A 45 8.28 -7.92 20.65
CA ASN A 45 8.99 -6.93 21.44
C ASN A 45 8.74 -5.51 20.90
N SER A 46 8.86 -5.33 19.59
CA SER A 46 8.58 -4.06 18.94
C SER A 46 7.14 -3.60 19.14
N LEU A 47 6.16 -4.51 19.09
CA LEU A 47 4.75 -4.22 19.38
C LEU A 47 4.55 -3.70 20.81
N TYR A 48 5.04 -4.42 21.81
CA TYR A 48 4.86 -4.02 23.22
C TYR A 48 5.58 -2.72 23.55
N ARG A 49 6.77 -2.48 22.96
CA ARG A 49 7.47 -1.19 23.09
C ARG A 49 6.67 -0.06 22.44
N PHE A 50 6.06 -0.28 21.29
CA PHE A 50 5.22 0.74 20.65
C PHE A 50 3.94 1.03 21.47
N ILE A 51 3.30 0.02 22.05
CA ILE A 51 2.16 0.22 22.95
C ILE A 51 2.58 1.09 24.14
N LEU A 52 3.73 0.84 24.76
CA LEU A 52 4.27 1.65 25.87
C LEU A 52 4.58 3.08 25.42
N GLU A 53 5.19 3.27 24.23
CA GLU A 53 5.42 4.57 23.61
C GLU A 53 4.08 5.30 23.39
N TRP A 54 3.07 4.62 22.85
CA TRP A 54 1.75 5.19 22.62
C TRP A 54 1.01 5.58 23.90
N LEU A 55 1.22 4.89 25.00
CA LEU A 55 0.64 5.20 26.31
C LEU A 55 1.45 6.23 27.10
N SER A 56 2.61 6.65 26.62
CA SER A 56 3.40 7.72 27.24
C SER A 56 2.79 9.10 26.98
N GLU A 57 3.41 10.13 27.53
CA GLU A 57 3.00 11.54 27.34
C GLU A 57 3.65 12.19 26.10
N ALA A 58 4.39 11.42 25.29
CA ALA A 58 5.04 11.94 24.09
C ALA A 58 4.00 12.49 23.07
N GLU A 59 4.24 13.68 22.55
CA GLU A 59 3.36 14.32 21.57
C GLU A 59 3.55 13.76 20.15
N PHE A 60 4.70 13.13 19.89
CA PHE A 60 5.12 12.62 18.59
C PHE A 60 5.48 11.15 18.66
N VAL A 61 5.25 10.46 17.56
CA VAL A 61 5.74 9.09 17.30
C VAL A 61 6.86 9.18 16.26
N VAL A 62 7.97 8.54 16.53
CA VAL A 62 9.08 8.45 15.57
C VAL A 62 8.76 7.39 14.53
N VAL A 63 8.82 7.78 13.25
CA VAL A 63 8.58 6.91 12.09
C VAL A 63 9.75 6.99 11.13
N GLN A 64 10.15 5.86 10.58
CA GLN A 64 11.14 5.81 9.51
C GLN A 64 10.46 5.53 8.17
N THR A 65 10.82 6.30 7.14
CA THR A 65 10.41 5.97 5.77
C THR A 65 11.35 4.97 5.15
N SER A 66 10.84 4.08 4.33
CA SER A 66 11.68 3.10 3.59
C SER A 66 12.53 3.74 2.48
N GLY A 67 12.51 5.06 2.33
CA GLY A 67 13.29 5.89 1.40
C GLY A 67 13.39 5.31 -0.02
N SER A 68 12.69 5.89 -0.99
CA SER A 68 12.90 5.56 -2.41
C SER A 68 14.34 5.88 -2.89
N THR A 69 15.09 6.65 -2.11
CA THR A 69 16.48 7.07 -2.35
C THR A 69 17.51 6.27 -1.54
N GLY A 70 17.09 5.26 -0.77
CA GLY A 70 18.00 4.36 -0.04
C GLY A 70 18.35 4.76 1.39
N ILE A 71 18.25 6.03 1.77
CA ILE A 71 18.50 6.49 3.16
C ILE A 71 17.15 6.71 3.84
N PRO A 72 16.84 5.95 4.93
CA PRO A 72 15.62 6.16 5.70
C PRO A 72 15.56 7.58 6.28
N LYS A 73 14.46 8.28 6.05
CA LYS A 73 14.21 9.56 6.71
C LYS A 73 13.45 9.33 8.01
N VAL A 74 13.88 9.99 9.07
CA VAL A 74 13.17 10.01 10.36
C VAL A 74 12.12 11.13 10.31
N ILE A 75 10.88 10.79 10.59
CA ILE A 75 9.75 11.72 10.66
C ILE A 75 9.17 11.65 12.07
N HIS A 76 8.97 12.81 12.70
CA HIS A 76 8.25 12.96 13.95
C HIS A 76 6.77 13.18 13.63
N GLN A 77 5.97 12.11 13.75
CA GLN A 77 4.57 12.16 13.41
C GLN A 77 3.74 12.58 14.63
N PRO A 78 3.00 13.71 14.58
CA PRO A 78 2.13 14.12 15.67
C PRO A 78 1.06 13.07 15.96
N ARG A 79 0.86 12.73 17.23
CA ARG A 79 -0.14 11.72 17.64
C ARG A 79 -1.56 12.12 17.23
N GLU A 80 -1.89 13.40 17.35
CA GLU A 80 -3.19 13.93 16.91
C GLU A 80 -3.48 13.60 15.44
N ARG A 81 -2.47 13.74 14.55
CA ARG A 81 -2.62 13.40 13.12
C ARG A 81 -2.84 11.91 12.90
N MET A 82 -2.17 11.07 13.70
CA MET A 82 -2.37 9.62 13.63
C MET A 82 -3.77 9.24 14.13
N ILE A 83 -4.27 9.87 15.20
CA ILE A 83 -5.64 9.70 15.68
C ILE A 83 -6.65 10.12 14.61
N ASN A 84 -6.48 11.29 14.01
CA ASN A 84 -7.36 11.78 12.96
C ASN A 84 -7.40 10.82 11.76
N SER A 85 -6.24 10.32 11.32
CA SER A 85 -6.15 9.33 10.25
C SER A 85 -6.84 8.01 10.61
N ALA A 86 -6.70 7.55 11.86
CA ALA A 86 -7.37 6.36 12.37
C ALA A 86 -8.89 6.52 12.36
N MET A 87 -9.39 7.69 12.79
CA MET A 87 -10.83 8.02 12.76
C MET A 87 -11.37 8.04 11.34
N MET A 88 -10.68 8.68 10.39
CA MET A 88 -11.09 8.70 8.98
C MET A 88 -11.22 7.28 8.40
N THR A 89 -10.28 6.38 8.75
CA THR A 89 -10.38 4.96 8.35
C THR A 89 -11.56 4.27 9.02
N ALA A 90 -11.77 4.52 10.32
CA ALA A 90 -12.86 3.92 11.08
C ALA A 90 -14.24 4.33 10.55
N ASP A 91 -14.39 5.60 10.24
CA ASP A 91 -15.64 6.14 9.67
C ASP A 91 -15.95 5.53 8.29
N TYR A 92 -14.94 5.37 7.44
CA TYR A 92 -15.12 4.80 6.11
C TYR A 92 -15.51 3.31 6.15
N PHE A 93 -14.88 2.53 7.01
CA PHE A 93 -15.11 1.07 7.09
C PHE A 93 -16.10 0.65 8.18
N GLY A 94 -16.62 1.58 8.97
CA GLY A 94 -17.53 1.27 10.09
C GLY A 94 -16.85 0.45 11.19
N LEU A 95 -15.60 0.75 11.53
CA LEU A 95 -14.83 -0.01 12.52
C LEU A 95 -15.22 0.39 13.94
N ASP A 96 -15.53 -0.58 14.76
CA ASP A 96 -15.98 -0.42 16.16
C ASP A 96 -15.45 -1.53 17.07
N ARG A 97 -15.96 -1.56 18.33
CA ARG A 97 -15.60 -2.56 19.34
C ARG A 97 -15.94 -4.00 18.97
N GLY A 98 -16.87 -4.21 18.05
CA GLY A 98 -17.23 -5.55 17.53
C GLY A 98 -16.27 -6.06 16.45
N THR A 99 -15.33 -5.23 16.01
CA THR A 99 -14.40 -5.54 14.93
C THR A 99 -13.18 -6.29 15.44
N ASN A 100 -12.89 -7.47 14.87
CA ASN A 100 -11.58 -8.13 14.99
C ASN A 100 -10.66 -7.62 13.89
N ALA A 101 -9.59 -6.94 14.26
CA ALA A 101 -8.58 -6.43 13.36
C ALA A 101 -7.28 -7.23 13.47
N LEU A 102 -6.68 -7.58 12.34
CA LEU A 102 -5.43 -8.36 12.31
C LEU A 102 -4.22 -7.44 12.16
N LEU A 103 -3.28 -7.53 13.09
CA LEU A 103 -1.94 -6.95 12.97
C LEU A 103 -0.97 -8.01 12.44
N CYS A 104 -0.58 -7.87 11.19
CA CYS A 104 0.38 -8.74 10.50
C CYS A 104 1.49 -7.94 9.79
N LEU A 105 1.57 -6.64 10.08
CA LEU A 105 2.62 -5.74 9.60
C LEU A 105 3.55 -5.34 10.74
N PRO A 106 4.87 -5.24 10.52
CA PRO A 106 5.80 -4.82 11.56
C PRO A 106 5.49 -3.39 12.03
N VAL A 107 5.43 -3.19 13.34
CA VAL A 107 5.22 -1.86 13.96
C VAL A 107 6.47 -0.96 13.89
N SER A 108 7.58 -1.45 13.39
CA SER A 108 8.71 -0.60 12.97
C SER A 108 8.35 0.34 11.82
N TYR A 109 7.32 0.01 11.03
CA TYR A 109 6.79 0.83 9.94
C TYR A 109 5.47 1.48 10.32
N ILE A 110 5.16 2.61 9.68
CA ILE A 110 3.95 3.40 9.94
C ILE A 110 2.66 2.57 9.77
N ALA A 111 2.61 1.65 8.82
CA ALA A 111 1.41 0.85 8.57
C ALA A 111 1.06 -0.07 9.75
N GLY A 112 2.06 -0.75 10.35
CA GLY A 112 1.86 -1.53 11.58
C GLY A 112 1.48 -0.67 12.77
N LYS A 113 2.17 0.48 12.97
CA LYS A 113 1.83 1.44 14.02
C LYS A 113 0.38 1.91 13.89
N MET A 114 -0.07 2.24 12.68
CA MET A 114 -1.43 2.71 12.43
C MET A 114 -2.51 1.65 12.70
N MET A 115 -2.22 0.35 12.58
CA MET A 115 -3.16 -0.70 13.01
C MET A 115 -3.38 -0.65 14.52
N VAL A 116 -2.31 -0.52 15.30
CA VAL A 116 -2.39 -0.37 16.77
C VAL A 116 -3.15 0.91 17.14
N VAL A 117 -2.84 2.05 16.49
CA VAL A 117 -3.52 3.33 16.74
C VAL A 117 -5.02 3.24 16.43
N ARG A 118 -5.39 2.62 15.31
CA ARG A 118 -6.81 2.39 14.97
C ARG A 118 -7.52 1.62 16.07
N THR A 119 -6.86 0.60 16.64
CA THR A 119 -7.44 -0.21 17.71
C THR A 119 -7.67 0.61 18.97
N PHE A 120 -6.73 1.47 19.37
CA PHE A 120 -6.93 2.39 20.49
C PHE A 120 -8.09 3.37 20.26
N VAL A 121 -8.23 3.88 19.05
CA VAL A 121 -9.25 4.88 18.71
C VAL A 121 -10.65 4.27 18.63
N THR A 122 -10.78 3.05 18.11
CA THR A 122 -12.07 2.40 17.86
C THR A 122 -12.51 1.42 18.93
N GLY A 123 -11.55 0.92 19.73
CA GLY A 123 -11.79 -0.15 20.69
C GLY A 123 -11.91 -1.54 20.06
N MET A 124 -11.47 -1.73 18.81
CA MET A 124 -11.41 -3.05 18.16
C MET A 124 -10.59 -4.06 18.97
N ASN A 125 -10.82 -5.34 18.75
CA ASN A 125 -9.93 -6.40 19.21
C ASN A 125 -8.75 -6.55 18.23
N LEU A 126 -7.52 -6.30 18.68
CA LEU A 126 -6.30 -6.47 17.91
C LEU A 126 -5.81 -7.91 18.03
N ILE A 127 -5.97 -8.69 16.98
CA ILE A 127 -5.40 -10.03 16.87
C ILE A 127 -4.01 -9.90 16.26
N THR A 128 -3.01 -10.56 16.83
CA THR A 128 -1.62 -10.43 16.44
C THR A 128 -1.06 -11.71 15.86
N VAL A 129 -0.31 -11.60 14.77
CA VAL A 129 0.47 -12.70 14.20
C VAL A 129 1.85 -12.22 13.79
N GLU A 130 2.79 -13.13 13.70
CA GLU A 130 4.13 -12.82 13.20
C GLU A 130 4.04 -12.28 11.76
N PRO A 131 4.67 -11.13 11.48
CA PRO A 131 4.77 -10.63 10.12
C PRO A 131 5.49 -11.62 9.19
N SER A 132 4.78 -12.05 8.16
CA SER A 132 5.28 -13.02 7.18
C SER A 132 4.77 -12.68 5.78
N SER A 133 5.20 -13.41 4.76
CA SER A 133 4.67 -13.28 3.39
C SER A 133 3.22 -13.75 3.29
N ASN A 134 2.80 -14.73 4.09
CA ASN A 134 1.43 -15.25 4.16
C ASN A 134 0.92 -15.23 5.61
N PRO A 135 0.59 -14.07 6.15
CA PRO A 135 0.21 -13.94 7.56
C PRO A 135 -1.16 -14.54 7.88
N LEU A 136 -2.02 -14.69 6.86
CA LEU A 136 -3.38 -15.20 7.06
C LEU A 136 -3.41 -16.71 7.31
N LYS A 137 -2.34 -17.44 6.98
CA LYS A 137 -2.23 -18.88 7.17
C LYS A 137 -2.35 -19.30 8.63
N GLU A 138 -1.82 -18.49 9.52
CA GLU A 138 -1.79 -18.79 10.97
C GLU A 138 -3.06 -18.33 11.71
N VAL A 139 -3.96 -17.59 11.01
CA VAL A 139 -5.15 -16.99 11.62
C VAL A 139 -6.27 -18.02 11.73
N ARG A 140 -6.79 -18.22 12.95
CA ARG A 140 -7.94 -19.08 13.23
C ARG A 140 -9.21 -18.31 13.54
N ASP A 141 -9.06 -17.10 14.04
CA ASP A 141 -10.16 -16.22 14.41
C ASP A 141 -10.87 -15.65 13.18
N LYS A 142 -12.12 -15.27 13.37
CA LYS A 142 -12.83 -14.48 12.35
C LYS A 142 -12.27 -13.06 12.33
N ILE A 143 -11.65 -12.67 11.22
CA ILE A 143 -11.12 -11.33 10.98
C ILE A 143 -12.15 -10.51 10.21
N HIS A 144 -12.34 -9.25 10.62
CA HIS A 144 -13.21 -8.31 9.93
C HIS A 144 -12.40 -7.27 9.15
N PHE A 145 -11.23 -6.87 9.66
CA PHE A 145 -10.39 -5.84 9.08
C PHE A 145 -8.91 -6.22 9.13
N VAL A 146 -8.20 -6.04 8.02
CA VAL A 146 -6.75 -6.26 7.95
C VAL A 146 -6.09 -5.29 6.98
N ALA A 147 -4.87 -4.85 7.32
CA ALA A 147 -3.99 -4.11 6.42
C ALA A 147 -2.81 -4.99 6.00
N ILE A 148 -2.59 -5.11 4.70
CA ILE A 148 -1.51 -5.92 4.11
C ILE A 148 -0.79 -5.18 2.98
N THR A 149 0.38 -5.68 2.60
CA THR A 149 1.09 -5.24 1.40
C THR A 149 0.61 -6.01 0.16
N PRO A 150 0.86 -5.51 -1.07
CA PRO A 150 0.61 -6.27 -2.30
C PRO A 150 1.34 -7.62 -2.31
N TYR A 151 2.53 -7.68 -1.72
CA TYR A 151 3.29 -8.93 -1.59
C TYR A 151 2.58 -9.96 -0.70
N GLN A 152 2.07 -9.53 0.45
CA GLN A 152 1.27 -10.38 1.34
C GLN A 152 -0.06 -10.79 0.70
N LEU A 153 -0.73 -9.88 -0.01
CA LEU A 153 -1.95 -10.18 -0.76
C LEU A 153 -1.71 -11.31 -1.76
N ALA A 154 -0.65 -11.20 -2.58
CA ALA A 154 -0.32 -12.20 -3.59
C ALA A 154 -0.09 -13.62 -2.99
N HIS A 155 0.50 -13.70 -1.79
CA HIS A 155 0.75 -14.97 -1.11
C HIS A 155 -0.43 -15.46 -0.26
N SER A 156 -1.48 -14.64 -0.11
CA SER A 156 -2.65 -14.96 0.71
C SER A 156 -3.92 -15.18 -0.12
N ILE A 157 -3.84 -15.18 -1.45
CA ILE A 157 -5.00 -15.28 -2.36
C ILE A 157 -5.83 -16.55 -2.06
N ASP A 158 -5.19 -17.72 -1.96
CA ASP A 158 -5.87 -18.99 -1.71
C ASP A 158 -6.61 -18.93 -0.37
N TRP A 159 -5.97 -18.37 0.65
CA TRP A 159 -6.52 -18.19 1.98
C TRP A 159 -7.73 -17.24 2.01
N LEU A 160 -7.66 -16.15 1.28
CA LEU A 160 -8.76 -15.19 1.12
C LEU A 160 -9.93 -15.79 0.30
N GLY A 161 -9.67 -16.80 -0.52
CA GLY A 161 -10.68 -17.58 -1.21
C GLY A 161 -11.47 -18.50 -0.26
N GLU A 162 -10.84 -19.00 0.80
CA GLU A 162 -11.46 -19.86 1.81
C GLU A 162 -12.12 -19.08 2.95
N LYS A 163 -11.63 -17.90 3.28
CA LYS A 163 -12.10 -17.06 4.40
C LYS A 163 -12.55 -15.70 3.93
N GLN A 164 -13.77 -15.34 4.30
CA GLN A 164 -14.29 -14.01 4.04
C GLN A 164 -13.83 -13.02 5.10
N ILE A 165 -13.10 -11.99 4.68
CA ILE A 165 -12.75 -10.81 5.48
C ILE A 165 -13.55 -9.62 4.96
N ASN A 166 -14.19 -8.86 5.86
CA ASN A 166 -15.07 -7.76 5.46
C ASN A 166 -14.32 -6.67 4.71
N SER A 167 -13.10 -6.33 5.17
CA SER A 167 -12.29 -5.29 4.54
C SER A 167 -10.81 -5.60 4.64
N VAL A 168 -10.20 -5.82 3.49
CA VAL A 168 -8.75 -5.99 3.32
C VAL A 168 -8.21 -4.75 2.65
N ILE A 169 -7.48 -3.92 3.39
CA ILE A 169 -6.82 -2.75 2.81
C ILE A 169 -5.39 -3.09 2.39
N VAL A 170 -5.04 -2.71 1.18
CA VAL A 170 -3.74 -3.02 0.57
C VAL A 170 -3.00 -1.72 0.30
N GLY A 171 -1.82 -1.60 0.89
CA GLY A 171 -1.03 -0.38 0.79
C GLY A 171 0.47 -0.60 0.76
N GLY A 172 1.22 0.50 0.70
CA GLY A 172 2.68 0.45 0.64
C GLY A 172 3.24 0.12 -0.75
N GLY A 173 2.41 -0.12 -1.76
CA GLY A 173 2.78 -0.35 -3.15
C GLY A 173 1.57 -0.49 -4.05
N GLU A 174 1.81 -0.48 -5.34
CA GLU A 174 0.80 -0.70 -6.36
C GLU A 174 0.38 -2.19 -6.38
N ILE A 175 -0.92 -2.44 -6.54
CA ILE A 175 -1.45 -3.77 -6.85
C ILE A 175 -1.31 -3.96 -8.36
N SER A 176 -0.54 -4.96 -8.78
CA SER A 176 -0.40 -5.24 -10.21
C SER A 176 -1.75 -5.65 -10.82
N TYR A 177 -1.92 -5.41 -12.10
CA TYR A 177 -3.14 -5.80 -12.81
C TYR A 177 -3.44 -7.31 -12.68
N SER A 178 -2.40 -8.15 -12.71
CA SER A 178 -2.50 -9.59 -12.40
C SER A 178 -3.19 -9.85 -11.09
N LEU A 179 -2.65 -9.26 -10.04
CA LEU A 179 -3.14 -9.46 -8.69
C LEU A 179 -4.58 -8.91 -8.53
N GLU A 180 -4.91 -7.83 -9.24
CA GLU A 180 -6.31 -7.35 -9.30
C GLU A 180 -7.24 -8.38 -9.94
N MET A 181 -6.79 -9.07 -11.00
CA MET A 181 -7.59 -10.12 -11.65
C MET A 181 -7.77 -11.34 -10.73
N ASP A 182 -6.75 -11.72 -10.00
CA ASP A 182 -6.86 -12.80 -9.01
C ASP A 182 -7.85 -12.43 -7.89
N CYS A 183 -7.88 -11.17 -7.48
CA CYS A 183 -8.82 -10.67 -6.47
C CYS A 183 -10.30 -10.76 -6.92
N GLN A 184 -10.61 -10.80 -8.23
CA GLN A 184 -12.00 -10.86 -8.69
C GLN A 184 -12.74 -12.12 -8.24
N LYS A 185 -12.04 -13.17 -7.88
CA LYS A 185 -12.60 -14.44 -7.42
C LYS A 185 -12.86 -14.49 -5.92
N LEU A 186 -12.41 -13.48 -5.18
CA LEU A 186 -12.46 -13.44 -3.73
C LEU A 186 -13.81 -12.93 -3.22
N SER A 187 -14.31 -13.56 -2.17
CA SER A 187 -15.48 -13.09 -1.41
C SER A 187 -15.15 -11.97 -0.41
N SER A 188 -13.87 -11.82 -0.07
CA SER A 188 -13.37 -10.73 0.75
C SER A 188 -13.34 -9.42 -0.05
N ASN A 189 -13.68 -8.29 0.57
CA ASN A 189 -13.62 -6.99 -0.09
C ASN A 189 -12.19 -6.44 -0.03
N ILE A 190 -11.57 -6.28 -1.18
CA ILE A 190 -10.20 -5.81 -1.32
C ILE A 190 -10.18 -4.34 -1.73
N PHE A 191 -9.44 -3.53 -0.98
CA PHE A 191 -9.34 -2.09 -1.22
C PHE A 191 -7.87 -1.69 -1.39
N ALA A 192 -7.53 -1.05 -2.49
CA ALA A 192 -6.26 -0.36 -2.65
C ALA A 192 -6.30 0.97 -1.89
N THR A 193 -5.22 1.30 -1.20
CA THR A 193 -5.11 2.56 -0.47
C THR A 193 -4.05 3.46 -1.09
N TYR A 194 -4.34 4.76 -1.16
CA TYR A 194 -3.38 5.78 -1.57
C TYR A 194 -3.05 6.70 -0.39
N GLY A 195 -1.77 6.86 -0.11
CA GLY A 195 -1.26 7.70 0.97
C GLY A 195 0.25 7.62 1.11
N MET A 196 0.77 8.38 2.04
CA MET A 196 2.20 8.48 2.32
C MET A 196 2.46 8.67 3.82
N THR A 197 3.72 8.63 4.23
CA THR A 197 4.09 8.81 5.64
C THR A 197 3.69 10.20 6.14
N GLU A 198 3.77 11.21 5.29
CA GLU A 198 3.42 12.59 5.57
C GLU A 198 1.93 12.78 5.88
N THR A 199 1.07 11.88 5.40
CA THR A 199 -0.37 11.84 5.72
C THR A 199 -0.71 10.83 6.82
N SER A 200 0.27 10.31 7.56
CA SER A 200 0.18 9.26 8.57
C SER A 200 -0.27 7.91 8.01
N SER A 201 -1.21 7.89 7.09
CA SER A 201 -1.77 6.72 6.43
C SER A 201 -2.40 7.13 5.10
N HIS A 202 -3.38 6.36 4.63
CA HIS A 202 -4.07 6.64 3.39
C HIS A 202 -5.03 7.84 3.50
N ILE A 203 -5.19 8.51 2.38
CA ILE A 203 -6.11 9.64 2.20
C ILE A 203 -7.20 9.34 1.16
N ALA A 204 -7.04 8.24 0.43
CA ALA A 204 -8.02 7.79 -0.54
C ALA A 204 -8.02 6.26 -0.64
N ILE A 205 -9.14 5.71 -1.09
CA ILE A 205 -9.43 4.28 -1.13
C ILE A 205 -10.08 3.93 -2.46
N ARG A 206 -9.70 2.80 -3.04
CA ARG A 206 -10.26 2.27 -4.28
C ARG A 206 -10.70 0.81 -4.09
N ALA A 207 -11.94 0.48 -4.38
CA ALA A 207 -12.37 -0.91 -4.41
C ALA A 207 -11.71 -1.65 -5.59
N VAL A 208 -11.03 -2.77 -5.28
CA VAL A 208 -10.29 -3.59 -6.25
C VAL A 208 -11.17 -4.66 -6.86
N ASN A 209 -12.11 -5.21 -6.09
CA ASN A 209 -13.03 -6.26 -6.52
C ASN A 209 -14.47 -5.99 -6.08
N GLY A 210 -15.39 -6.89 -6.40
CA GLY A 210 -16.80 -6.78 -6.05
C GLY A 210 -17.57 -5.77 -6.90
N GLU A 211 -18.84 -5.51 -6.52
CA GLU A 211 -19.75 -4.65 -7.26
C GLU A 211 -19.27 -3.18 -7.35
N HIS A 212 -18.51 -2.73 -6.37
CA HIS A 212 -17.98 -1.36 -6.30
C HIS A 212 -16.58 -1.22 -6.91
N ARG A 213 -16.09 -2.23 -7.64
CA ARG A 213 -14.80 -2.15 -8.33
C ARG A 213 -14.69 -0.88 -9.15
N SER A 214 -13.61 -0.13 -8.95
CA SER A 214 -13.38 1.15 -9.62
C SER A 214 -11.93 1.29 -10.08
N ALA A 215 -11.69 2.10 -11.09
CA ALA A 215 -10.37 2.61 -11.44
C ALA A 215 -10.00 3.84 -10.59
N PHE A 216 -11.01 4.49 -10.01
CA PHE A 216 -10.87 5.74 -9.27
C PHE A 216 -10.70 5.49 -7.77
N TYR A 217 -9.79 6.25 -7.17
CA TYR A 217 -9.67 6.40 -5.73
C TYR A 217 -10.70 7.41 -5.24
N GLU A 218 -11.48 7.03 -4.25
CA GLU A 218 -12.37 7.92 -3.49
C GLU A 218 -11.58 8.57 -2.36
N VAL A 219 -11.64 9.89 -2.28
CA VAL A 219 -10.92 10.68 -1.28
C VAL A 219 -11.66 10.65 0.05
N LEU A 220 -10.95 10.40 1.15
CA LEU A 220 -11.55 10.37 2.49
C LEU A 220 -12.08 11.74 2.92
N GLN A 221 -13.10 11.74 3.78
CA GLN A 221 -13.74 12.96 4.26
C GLN A 221 -12.74 13.93 4.92
N GLY A 222 -12.78 15.19 4.50
CA GLY A 222 -11.90 16.25 5.02
C GLY A 222 -10.56 16.37 4.29
N VAL A 223 -10.35 15.57 3.25
CA VAL A 223 -9.24 15.71 2.29
C VAL A 223 -9.79 16.32 1.00
N THR A 224 -9.02 17.18 0.38
CA THR A 224 -9.28 17.69 -0.97
C THR A 224 -8.07 17.49 -1.85
N VAL A 225 -8.30 17.23 -3.13
CA VAL A 225 -7.24 16.98 -4.10
C VAL A 225 -7.37 17.91 -5.29
N SER A 226 -6.24 18.24 -5.88
CA SER A 226 -6.12 18.99 -7.13
C SER A 226 -4.89 18.49 -7.89
N VAL A 227 -4.61 19.03 -9.05
CA VAL A 227 -3.37 18.80 -9.79
C VAL A 227 -2.56 20.07 -9.96
N ASP A 228 -1.24 19.92 -10.04
CA ASP A 228 -0.34 21.00 -10.44
C ASP A 228 -0.22 21.09 -11.98
N GLU A 229 0.63 22.01 -12.48
CA GLU A 229 0.88 22.20 -13.92
C GLU A 229 1.46 20.96 -14.61
N ARG A 230 2.04 20.03 -13.84
CA ARG A 230 2.61 18.77 -14.32
C ARG A 230 1.58 17.63 -14.33
N SER A 231 0.31 17.91 -13.97
CA SER A 231 -0.75 16.93 -13.70
C SER A 231 -0.45 16.02 -12.51
N CYS A 232 0.43 16.45 -11.60
CA CYS A 232 0.74 15.71 -10.38
C CYS A 232 -0.26 16.05 -9.27
N LEU A 233 -0.61 15.03 -8.50
CA LEU A 233 -1.56 15.14 -7.39
C LEU A 233 -1.05 16.11 -6.32
N VAL A 234 -1.90 17.04 -5.96
CA VAL A 234 -1.75 17.98 -4.85
C VAL A 234 -2.79 17.67 -3.80
N ILE A 235 -2.35 17.43 -2.56
CA ILE A 235 -3.19 16.99 -1.46
C ILE A 235 -3.27 18.09 -0.41
N LYS A 236 -4.50 18.45 -0.02
CA LYS A 236 -4.80 19.29 1.13
C LYS A 236 -5.57 18.48 2.16
N ALA A 237 -4.93 18.18 3.30
CA ALA A 237 -5.47 17.34 4.37
C ALA A 237 -5.22 17.99 5.75
N PRO A 238 -5.95 19.06 6.12
CA PRO A 238 -5.61 19.92 7.27
C PRO A 238 -5.63 19.18 8.61
N LYS A 239 -6.37 18.07 8.74
CA LYS A 239 -6.35 17.21 9.94
C LYS A 239 -5.12 16.31 10.01
N LEU A 240 -4.41 16.10 8.90
CA LEU A 240 -3.27 15.17 8.79
C LEU A 240 -1.94 15.90 8.61
N THR A 241 -1.96 17.07 7.97
CA THR A 241 -0.77 17.89 7.75
C THR A 241 -1.18 19.34 7.60
N SER A 242 -0.32 20.27 8.09
CA SER A 242 -0.48 21.70 7.88
C SER A 242 -0.11 22.14 6.46
N ASP A 243 0.69 21.32 5.76
CA ASP A 243 1.29 21.67 4.50
C ASP A 243 0.46 21.14 3.32
N LEU A 244 0.53 21.89 2.22
CA LEU A 244 0.06 21.40 0.93
C LEU A 244 1.09 20.38 0.41
N LEU A 245 0.68 19.14 0.22
CA LEU A 245 1.57 18.10 -0.27
C LEU A 245 1.52 18.03 -1.79
N ILE A 246 2.62 18.33 -2.43
CA ILE A 246 2.79 18.22 -3.88
C ILE A 246 3.53 16.92 -4.17
N THR A 247 2.90 16.03 -4.91
CA THR A 247 3.47 14.71 -5.21
C THR A 247 4.16 14.67 -6.56
N ASN A 248 4.75 13.51 -6.89
CA ASN A 248 5.16 13.15 -8.24
C ASN A 248 4.25 12.07 -8.85
N ASP A 249 3.05 11.91 -8.31
CA ASP A 249 2.06 10.97 -8.83
C ASP A 249 1.14 11.69 -9.82
N VAL A 250 1.21 11.30 -11.08
CA VAL A 250 0.36 11.84 -12.15
C VAL A 250 -1.01 11.19 -12.05
N VAL A 251 -2.05 12.01 -12.05
CA VAL A 251 -3.44 11.56 -11.87
C VAL A 251 -4.38 12.21 -12.88
N ALA A 252 -5.52 11.57 -13.12
CA ALA A 252 -6.68 12.14 -13.77
C ALA A 252 -7.76 12.36 -12.71
N ILE A 253 -8.17 13.61 -12.48
CA ILE A 253 -9.25 13.96 -11.54
C ILE A 253 -10.56 13.89 -12.32
N SER A 254 -11.53 13.09 -11.83
CA SER A 254 -12.88 13.04 -12.39
C SER A 254 -13.79 14.10 -11.75
N ASP A 255 -13.66 14.30 -10.44
CA ASP A 255 -14.38 15.31 -9.65
C ASP A 255 -13.59 15.64 -8.37
N SER A 256 -14.18 16.44 -7.48
CA SER A 256 -13.50 16.89 -6.23
C SER A 256 -13.21 15.77 -5.24
N SER A 257 -13.74 14.57 -5.45
CA SER A 257 -13.69 13.44 -4.53
C SER A 257 -13.03 12.20 -5.14
N HIS A 258 -12.77 12.20 -6.46
CA HIS A 258 -12.26 11.01 -7.13
C HIS A 258 -11.11 11.33 -8.08
N PHE A 259 -10.09 10.48 -8.07
CA PHE A 259 -9.00 10.54 -9.03
C PHE A 259 -8.54 9.14 -9.46
N GLU A 260 -8.10 9.01 -10.70
CA GLU A 260 -7.41 7.82 -11.19
C GLU A 260 -5.91 8.07 -11.13
N TRP A 261 -5.16 7.12 -10.55
CA TRP A 261 -3.69 7.15 -10.57
C TRP A 261 -3.18 6.61 -11.91
N ILE A 262 -2.38 7.43 -12.61
CA ILE A 262 -1.87 7.12 -13.95
C ILE A 262 -0.46 6.53 -13.88
N GLY A 263 0.38 7.06 -12.97
CA GLY A 263 1.77 6.63 -12.83
C GLY A 263 2.61 7.67 -12.13
N ARG A 264 3.91 7.44 -12.06
CA ARG A 264 4.87 8.36 -11.44
C ARG A 264 5.57 9.21 -12.47
N LEU A 265 5.67 10.52 -12.22
CA LEU A 265 6.38 11.46 -13.10
C LEU A 265 7.86 11.09 -13.27
N ASP A 266 8.49 10.56 -12.20
CA ASP A 266 9.89 10.15 -12.20
C ASP A 266 10.15 8.78 -12.88
N SER A 267 9.11 8.06 -13.30
CA SER A 267 9.18 6.85 -14.11
C SER A 267 8.76 7.04 -15.57
N VAL A 268 8.26 8.23 -15.93
CA VAL A 268 7.83 8.55 -17.29
C VAL A 268 8.96 8.36 -18.29
N ILE A 269 8.69 7.62 -19.35
CA ILE A 269 9.60 7.44 -20.48
C ILE A 269 9.34 8.56 -21.50
N ASN A 270 10.36 9.34 -21.82
CA ASN A 270 10.23 10.40 -22.81
C ASN A 270 10.79 9.92 -24.16
N SER A 271 9.92 9.33 -25.00
CA SER A 271 10.30 8.73 -26.27
C SER A 271 9.88 9.61 -27.44
N GLY A 272 10.85 10.28 -28.07
CA GLY A 272 10.59 11.17 -29.21
C GLY A 272 9.65 12.34 -28.90
N GLY A 273 9.71 12.87 -27.65
CA GLY A 273 8.84 13.94 -27.19
C GLY A 273 7.47 13.49 -26.66
N VAL A 274 7.18 12.19 -26.73
CA VAL A 274 5.93 11.61 -26.18
C VAL A 274 6.18 11.06 -24.79
N LYS A 275 5.39 11.50 -23.82
CA LYS A 275 5.42 10.98 -22.44
C LYS A 275 4.65 9.65 -22.37
N ILE A 276 5.35 8.59 -21.98
CA ILE A 276 4.78 7.24 -21.86
C ILE A 276 4.86 6.83 -20.39
N PHE A 277 3.73 6.41 -19.84
CA PHE A 277 3.64 5.91 -18.48
C PHE A 277 3.83 4.39 -18.48
N PRO A 278 4.93 3.87 -17.90
CA PRO A 278 5.21 2.43 -17.91
C PRO A 278 4.05 1.60 -17.38
N GLU A 279 3.41 2.06 -16.32
CA GLU A 279 2.33 1.38 -15.62
C GLU A 279 1.09 1.18 -16.54
N GLN A 280 0.80 2.15 -17.40
CA GLN A 280 -0.29 2.04 -18.36
C GLN A 280 0.02 1.02 -19.48
N VAL A 281 1.28 0.97 -19.89
CA VAL A 281 1.74 -0.03 -20.90
C VAL A 281 1.72 -1.43 -20.26
N GLU A 282 2.24 -1.57 -19.05
CA GLU A 282 2.24 -2.83 -18.29
C GLU A 282 0.81 -3.39 -18.17
N LYS A 283 -0.17 -2.54 -17.82
CA LYS A 283 -1.59 -2.93 -17.73
C LYS A 283 -2.15 -3.48 -19.05
N LYS A 284 -1.81 -2.86 -20.18
CA LYS A 284 -2.28 -3.29 -21.52
C LYS A 284 -1.71 -4.64 -21.94
N ILE A 285 -0.41 -4.87 -21.69
CA ILE A 285 0.29 -6.08 -22.15
C ILE A 285 0.27 -7.23 -21.15
N PHE A 286 -0.26 -6.99 -19.95
CA PHE A 286 -0.34 -8.00 -18.90
C PHE A 286 -0.89 -9.35 -19.39
N PRO A 287 -2.01 -9.42 -20.16
CA PRO A 287 -2.56 -10.71 -20.60
C PRO A 287 -1.64 -11.52 -21.51
N LEU A 288 -0.58 -10.89 -22.03
CA LEU A 288 0.33 -11.51 -23.01
C LEU A 288 1.57 -12.16 -22.36
N ILE A 289 1.85 -11.84 -21.09
CA ILE A 289 3.11 -12.22 -20.46
C ILE A 289 2.84 -12.99 -19.16
N SER A 290 3.33 -14.23 -19.16
CA SER A 290 3.32 -15.04 -17.94
C SER A 290 4.53 -14.68 -17.08
N GLY A 291 4.31 -14.51 -15.75
CA GLY A 291 5.37 -14.19 -14.83
C GLY A 291 5.58 -12.69 -14.60
N ARG A 292 6.69 -12.35 -13.94
CA ARG A 292 7.00 -10.95 -13.60
C ARG A 292 7.63 -10.23 -14.78
N PHE A 293 7.15 -9.03 -15.03
CA PHE A 293 7.73 -8.14 -16.05
C PHE A 293 7.53 -6.69 -15.64
N PHE A 294 8.23 -5.78 -16.30
CA PHE A 294 8.01 -4.35 -16.20
C PHE A 294 8.47 -3.61 -17.46
N ILE A 295 7.93 -2.42 -17.65
CA ILE A 295 8.33 -1.48 -18.71
C ILE A 295 9.26 -0.41 -18.12
N ALA A 296 10.31 -0.06 -18.87
CA ALA A 296 11.20 1.05 -18.52
C ALA A 296 11.83 1.69 -19.76
N GLY A 297 12.35 2.91 -19.59
CA GLY A 297 13.11 3.62 -20.61
C GLY A 297 14.56 3.16 -20.67
N LEU A 298 15.07 2.92 -21.87
CA LEU A 298 16.50 2.77 -22.14
C LEU A 298 16.98 3.92 -23.05
N PRO A 299 18.23 4.37 -22.90
CA PRO A 299 18.77 5.42 -23.78
C PRO A 299 18.64 5.07 -25.26
N ASP A 300 18.27 6.06 -26.06
CA ASP A 300 18.20 5.94 -27.51
C ASP A 300 18.68 7.23 -28.18
N LYS A 301 19.54 7.10 -29.18
CA LYS A 301 20.19 8.25 -29.84
C LYS A 301 19.23 9.18 -30.58
N LEU A 302 18.11 8.64 -31.08
CA LEU A 302 17.14 9.40 -31.87
C LEU A 302 15.94 9.85 -31.04
N LEU A 303 15.50 9.01 -30.10
CA LEU A 303 14.28 9.25 -29.33
C LEU A 303 14.55 9.85 -27.94
N GLY A 304 15.81 9.96 -27.52
CA GLY A 304 16.19 10.22 -26.14
C GLY A 304 16.06 8.95 -25.29
N GLU A 305 14.84 8.42 -25.16
CA GLU A 305 14.58 7.13 -24.56
C GLU A 305 13.71 6.27 -25.49
N LYS A 306 13.96 4.96 -25.48
CA LYS A 306 13.08 3.96 -26.07
C LYS A 306 12.41 3.11 -25.02
N VAL A 307 11.17 2.73 -25.26
CA VAL A 307 10.43 1.79 -24.41
C VAL A 307 11.09 0.42 -24.50
N ALA A 308 11.35 -0.19 -23.33
CA ALA A 308 11.88 -1.54 -23.22
C ALA A 308 11.01 -2.37 -22.28
N LEU A 309 10.76 -3.60 -22.67
CA LEU A 309 10.09 -4.62 -21.87
C LEU A 309 11.15 -5.49 -21.19
N PHE A 310 11.09 -5.58 -19.87
CA PHE A 310 11.92 -6.48 -19.07
C PHE A 310 11.05 -7.65 -18.60
N VAL A 311 11.47 -8.88 -18.89
CA VAL A 311 10.77 -10.10 -18.51
C VAL A 311 11.69 -10.93 -17.61
N GLU A 312 11.16 -11.43 -16.50
CA GLU A 312 11.90 -12.31 -15.61
C GLU A 312 11.87 -13.74 -16.14
N GLY A 313 13.02 -14.39 -16.14
CA GLY A 313 13.20 -15.77 -16.58
C GLY A 313 14.24 -15.93 -17.67
N ASP A 314 14.21 -17.10 -18.31
CA ASP A 314 15.09 -17.43 -19.42
C ASP A 314 14.81 -16.56 -20.67
N PRO A 315 15.78 -16.39 -21.57
CA PRO A 315 15.58 -15.70 -22.83
C PRO A 315 14.42 -16.31 -23.64
N LEU A 316 13.51 -15.45 -24.10
CA LEU A 316 12.41 -15.88 -24.96
C LEU A 316 12.96 -16.41 -26.30
N SER A 317 12.41 -17.51 -26.76
CA SER A 317 12.70 -18.03 -28.11
C SER A 317 12.20 -17.07 -29.18
N GLN A 318 12.74 -17.18 -30.42
CA GLN A 318 12.30 -16.32 -31.51
C GLN A 318 10.79 -16.42 -31.77
N ILE A 319 10.23 -17.62 -31.70
CA ILE A 319 8.78 -17.86 -31.90
C ILE A 319 7.97 -17.13 -30.81
N GLN A 320 8.43 -17.14 -29.57
CA GLN A 320 7.77 -16.42 -28.47
C GLN A 320 7.84 -14.91 -28.66
N LEU A 321 8.99 -14.40 -29.14
CA LEU A 321 9.18 -12.99 -29.41
C LEU A 321 8.24 -12.55 -30.57
N ASP A 322 8.20 -13.29 -31.67
CA ASP A 322 7.35 -12.98 -32.82
C ASP A 322 5.87 -12.96 -32.43
N ASN A 323 5.41 -13.95 -31.68
CA ASN A 323 4.05 -14.00 -31.20
C ASN A 323 3.71 -12.82 -30.23
N LEU A 324 4.64 -12.48 -29.34
CA LEU A 324 4.49 -11.36 -28.43
C LEU A 324 4.44 -10.02 -29.18
N GLU A 325 5.29 -9.85 -30.20
CA GLU A 325 5.30 -8.67 -31.08
C GLU A 325 3.97 -8.46 -31.77
N VAL A 326 3.44 -9.50 -32.43
CA VAL A 326 2.13 -9.46 -33.09
C VAL A 326 1.03 -9.10 -32.12
N ALA A 327 1.00 -9.72 -30.95
CA ALA A 327 -0.02 -9.46 -29.93
C ALA A 327 0.09 -8.02 -29.35
N MET A 328 1.30 -7.55 -29.03
CA MET A 328 1.50 -6.18 -28.55
C MET A 328 1.10 -5.12 -29.59
N ALA A 329 1.31 -5.38 -30.86
CA ALA A 329 0.94 -4.44 -31.93
C ALA A 329 -0.57 -4.17 -32.03
N THR A 330 -1.41 -5.07 -31.50
CA THR A 330 -2.87 -4.88 -31.45
C THR A 330 -3.32 -4.05 -30.23
N LEU A 331 -2.52 -3.99 -29.16
CA LEU A 331 -2.89 -3.37 -27.89
C LEU A 331 -2.20 -2.02 -27.64
N LEU A 332 -1.05 -1.81 -28.25
CA LEU A 332 -0.18 -0.66 -28.01
C LEU A 332 -0.16 0.30 -29.20
N THR A 333 -0.07 1.59 -28.88
CA THR A 333 0.25 2.59 -29.89
C THR A 333 1.72 2.46 -30.32
N LYS A 334 2.09 3.00 -31.48
CA LYS A 334 3.48 2.96 -31.99
C LYS A 334 4.52 3.55 -31.02
N PHE A 335 4.09 4.46 -30.13
CA PHE A 335 4.98 5.10 -29.14
C PHE A 335 5.13 4.26 -27.89
N GLU A 336 4.10 3.53 -27.49
CA GLU A 336 4.10 2.63 -26.34
C GLU A 336 4.81 1.32 -26.62
N TYR A 337 4.98 0.99 -27.91
CA TYR A 337 5.51 -0.29 -28.35
C TYR A 337 6.98 -0.48 -27.91
N PRO A 338 7.30 -1.56 -27.15
CA PRO A 338 8.65 -1.83 -26.69
C PRO A 338 9.59 -2.11 -27.89
N ARG A 339 10.63 -1.29 -28.05
CA ARG A 339 11.65 -1.46 -29.07
C ARG A 339 12.77 -2.42 -28.66
N LYS A 340 12.71 -2.92 -27.44
CA LYS A 340 13.64 -3.93 -26.93
C LYS A 340 12.94 -4.78 -25.88
N VAL A 341 13.12 -6.10 -26.00
CA VAL A 341 12.76 -7.08 -24.97
C VAL A 341 14.05 -7.54 -24.31
N VAL A 342 14.07 -7.54 -22.98
CA VAL A 342 15.23 -7.90 -22.15
C VAL A 342 14.79 -8.99 -21.17
N SER A 343 15.36 -10.19 -21.33
CA SER A 343 15.19 -11.25 -20.32
C SER A 343 16.19 -11.08 -19.19
N VAL A 344 15.73 -11.20 -17.96
CA VAL A 344 16.53 -11.13 -16.75
C VAL A 344 16.22 -12.37 -15.92
N PHE A 345 17.21 -13.20 -15.66
CA PHE A 345 17.02 -14.50 -14.98
C PHE A 345 16.21 -14.39 -13.70
N ALA A 346 16.54 -13.43 -12.83
CA ALA A 346 15.77 -13.11 -11.62
C ALA A 346 15.82 -11.60 -11.36
N PHE A 347 14.67 -11.02 -10.98
CA PHE A 347 14.61 -9.61 -10.62
C PHE A 347 15.15 -9.38 -9.19
N ASP A 348 15.89 -8.29 -9.02
CA ASP A 348 16.24 -7.79 -7.68
C ASP A 348 14.96 -7.29 -7.00
N LEU A 349 14.70 -7.81 -5.81
CA LEU A 349 13.57 -7.41 -4.99
C LEU A 349 14.05 -6.65 -3.73
N SER A 350 13.23 -5.73 -3.24
CA SER A 350 13.40 -5.13 -1.92
C SER A 350 13.01 -6.13 -0.82
N GLN A 351 13.29 -5.79 0.44
CA GLN A 351 12.81 -6.56 1.61
C GLN A 351 11.27 -6.68 1.66
N THR A 352 10.55 -5.76 1.02
CA THR A 352 9.08 -5.76 0.92
C THR A 352 8.57 -6.41 -0.36
N GLY A 353 9.44 -7.11 -1.13
CA GLY A 353 9.08 -7.82 -2.37
C GLY A 353 8.91 -6.93 -3.61
N LYS A 354 9.21 -5.63 -3.55
CA LYS A 354 9.10 -4.72 -4.71
C LYS A 354 10.29 -4.91 -5.65
N ILE A 355 10.00 -4.94 -6.96
CA ILE A 355 11.02 -4.98 -8.02
C ILE A 355 11.87 -3.69 -7.97
N GLN A 356 13.18 -3.83 -7.88
CA GLN A 356 14.13 -2.71 -7.89
C GLN A 356 14.43 -2.30 -9.35
N LYS A 357 13.39 -1.80 -10.05
CA LYS A 357 13.44 -1.46 -11.49
C LYS A 357 14.69 -0.65 -11.85
N LYS A 358 15.01 0.41 -11.09
CA LYS A 358 16.19 1.27 -11.36
C LYS A 358 17.51 0.49 -11.32
N LYS A 359 17.68 -0.41 -10.37
CA LYS A 359 18.90 -1.25 -10.24
C LYS A 359 19.02 -2.23 -11.39
N ILE A 360 17.92 -2.82 -11.82
CA ILE A 360 17.90 -3.75 -12.98
C ILE A 360 18.24 -2.99 -14.25
N VAL A 361 17.53 -1.88 -14.53
CA VAL A 361 17.72 -1.07 -15.74
C VAL A 361 19.15 -0.54 -15.89
N ALA A 362 19.79 -0.18 -14.77
CA ALA A 362 21.18 0.32 -14.76
C ALA A 362 22.20 -0.64 -15.38
N ARG A 363 21.91 -1.95 -15.42
CA ARG A 363 22.79 -2.97 -16.04
C ARG A 363 22.70 -2.98 -17.57
N PHE A 364 21.73 -2.28 -18.16
CA PHE A 364 21.44 -2.29 -19.60
C PHE A 364 21.51 -0.90 -20.26
N ARG A 365 21.96 0.10 -19.50
CA ARG A 365 22.22 1.47 -19.95
C ARG A 365 23.57 1.62 -20.63
#